data_af10233bffd88173348b25620380987a
#
_entry.id   af10233bffd88173348b25620380987a
#
_cell.length_a   1.000
_cell.length_b   1.000
_cell.length_c   1.000
_cell.angle_alpha   90.00
_cell.angle_beta   90.00
_cell.angle_gamma   90.00
#
_symmetry.space_group_name_H-M   'P 1'
#
loop_
_entity.id
_entity.type
_entity.pdbx_description
1 polymer ?
#
loop_
_entity_poly.entity_id
_entity_poly.type
_entity_poly.pdbx_seq_one_letter_code
_entity_poly.pdbx_strand_id
1 'polypeptide(L)'
;MVSLAACLPPGEPGGPGGPAPGPAADLSQELTGGNGAFIGTAIPVDLAPAGYVQHEYAATGTATSYQAVGGLSADGRWTFQPDTTAPYRTRVLVREPAXATRLSGTVVVEWLNVSGGVDADAEWANLHEEIIRAGHIWVGVSAQRLGIEGGQVLVTLPAAGSELAGKGLKVIDPARYGSLNHPGDGFAYDIFTQVARGLRAGAAIGGTQPRKIIAAGQSQSAFAMVTYYNGVQPLTGAFDGFYVHSRGASSLPLVGAGQNAELTSALLAGSTATFRTDQAAPVMDVQAESDLTSILGSAKARQPDSDRFRLWEVAGTAHADAHLLGANAQNVDCGALINDGPLHVVVKAALHALDGWLTTGQPPAAAPRITTDDGLFPSVRRDADGIALGGVRTPPVDVPAVVLSGDPGPKLSPICLLIGSTKPLDASRLAALYPSRADYEQRYAAGIEAAIGAGFVLTDDRGALAAYARPDLVAG
;
A
#
# COMPACT_ATOMS: atom_id res chain seq x y z
N MET A 1 0.92 9.98 64.41
CA MET A 1 1.03 10.60 63.10
C MET A 1 0.48 9.61 62.09
N VAL A 2 -0.72 9.89 61.58
CA VAL A 2 -1.38 9.02 60.59
C VAL A 2 -1.12 9.65 59.23
N SER A 3 -0.45 8.89 58.38
CA SER A 3 -0.14 9.33 57.02
C SER A 3 -1.41 9.19 56.16
N LEU A 4 -1.90 10.29 55.63
CA LEU A 4 -2.97 10.28 54.66
C LEU A 4 -2.35 10.03 53.28
N ALA A 5 -2.55 8.83 52.77
CA ALA A 5 -2.27 8.56 51.35
C ALA A 5 -3.41 9.15 50.52
N ALA A 6 -3.10 10.17 49.74
CA ALA A 6 -4.06 10.75 48.84
C ALA A 6 -4.29 9.79 47.67
N CYS A 7 -5.49 9.26 47.53
CA CYS A 7 -5.91 8.53 46.34
C CYS A 7 -6.12 9.54 45.21
N LEU A 8 -5.33 9.43 44.17
CA LEU A 8 -5.60 10.16 42.95
C LEU A 8 -6.83 9.57 42.26
N PRO A 9 -7.72 10.39 41.77
CA PRO A 9 -8.89 9.87 41.06
C PRO A 9 -8.46 9.16 39.75
N PRO A 10 -9.19 8.14 39.32
CA PRO A 10 -8.91 7.52 38.04
C PRO A 10 -9.04 8.56 36.94
N GLY A 11 -8.04 8.62 36.09
CA GLY A 11 -8.03 9.55 34.96
C GLY A 11 -9.27 9.37 34.10
N GLU A 12 -9.86 10.46 33.67
CA GLU A 12 -10.96 10.41 32.72
C GLU A 12 -10.48 9.72 31.43
N PRO A 13 -11.32 8.92 30.77
CA PRO A 13 -10.97 8.40 29.46
C PRO A 13 -10.74 9.57 28.54
N GLY A 14 -9.52 9.72 28.06
CA GLY A 14 -9.14 10.80 27.16
C GLY A 14 -10.06 10.82 25.95
N GLY A 15 -10.53 12.00 25.60
CA GLY A 15 -11.16 12.21 24.30
C GLY A 15 -10.17 11.79 23.19
N PRO A 16 -10.56 11.90 21.90
CA PRO A 16 -9.70 11.43 20.83
C PRO A 16 -8.34 12.12 20.94
N GLY A 17 -7.47 11.48 21.70
CA GLY A 17 -6.18 12.04 22.06
C GLY A 17 -5.20 11.87 20.92
N GLY A 18 -4.28 12.80 20.89
CA GLY A 18 -3.14 12.67 19.99
C GLY A 18 -2.32 11.42 20.31
N PRO A 19 -1.18 11.26 19.64
CA PRO A 19 -0.35 10.07 19.84
C PRO A 19 0.02 9.86 21.29
N ALA A 20 -0.10 8.61 21.75
CA ALA A 20 0.30 8.24 23.10
C ALA A 20 1.83 8.36 23.21
N PRO A 21 2.35 8.84 24.36
CA PRO A 21 3.79 8.92 24.55
C PRO A 21 4.41 7.52 24.58
N GLY A 22 5.65 7.45 24.16
CA GLY A 22 6.40 6.21 24.16
C GLY A 22 7.74 6.39 23.48
N PRO A 23 8.57 5.33 23.46
CA PRO A 23 9.90 5.46 22.86
C PRO A 23 9.83 5.73 21.38
N ALA A 24 10.78 6.53 20.91
CA ALA A 24 10.98 6.84 19.49
C ALA A 24 12.26 6.17 19.01
N ALA A 25 12.28 5.81 17.73
CA ALA A 25 13.52 5.31 17.13
C ALA A 25 14.58 6.40 17.11
N ASP A 26 15.81 6.02 17.37
CA ASP A 26 16.96 6.89 17.12
C ASP A 26 17.27 6.81 15.62
N LEU A 27 17.07 7.92 14.93
CA LEU A 27 17.30 8.03 13.49
C LEU A 27 18.49 8.95 13.19
N SER A 28 19.41 9.12 14.14
CA SER A 28 20.49 10.08 14.01
C SER A 28 21.64 9.58 13.13
N GLN A 29 21.74 8.27 12.90
CA GLN A 29 22.88 7.72 12.18
C GLN A 29 22.52 7.42 10.73
N GLU A 30 23.12 8.19 9.81
CA GLU A 30 22.94 7.95 8.38
C GLU A 30 23.76 6.74 7.94
N LEU A 31 23.17 5.90 7.11
CA LEU A 31 23.85 4.76 6.51
C LEU A 31 24.51 5.22 5.20
N THR A 32 25.81 4.96 5.10
CA THR A 32 26.61 5.38 3.94
C THR A 32 27.54 4.24 3.52
N GLY A 33 28.26 4.43 2.45
CA GLY A 33 29.24 3.46 2.00
C GLY A 33 28.65 2.32 1.20
N GLY A 34 29.40 1.24 1.09
CA GLY A 34 29.01 0.09 0.30
C GLY A 34 28.70 0.46 -1.14
N ASN A 35 27.69 -0.18 -1.68
CA ASN A 35 27.24 0.06 -3.06
C ASN A 35 26.09 1.06 -3.14
N GLY A 36 25.86 1.85 -2.08
CA GLY A 36 24.73 2.77 -2.03
C GLY A 36 23.46 2.11 -1.51
N ALA A 37 22.40 2.91 -1.39
CA ALA A 37 21.14 2.40 -0.86
C ALA A 37 20.55 1.34 -1.80
N PHE A 38 20.11 0.22 -1.23
CA PHE A 38 19.47 -0.85 -1.98
C PHE A 38 17.97 -0.85 -1.72
N ILE A 39 17.20 -0.89 -2.78
CA ILE A 39 15.75 -1.08 -2.71
C ILE A 39 15.31 -1.80 -3.98
N GLY A 40 14.42 -2.77 -3.84
CA GLY A 40 13.81 -3.42 -4.97
C GLY A 40 12.80 -2.48 -5.61
N THR A 41 13.06 -2.10 -6.83
CA THR A 41 12.12 -1.24 -7.56
C THR A 41 12.15 -1.60 -9.04
N ALA A 42 10.96 -1.64 -9.64
CA ALA A 42 10.84 -1.82 -11.08
C ALA A 42 10.70 -0.48 -11.80
N ILE A 43 10.48 0.59 -11.05
CA ILE A 43 10.27 1.93 -11.60
C ILE A 43 11.27 2.87 -10.94
N PRO A 44 12.51 2.91 -11.44
CA PRO A 44 13.47 3.86 -10.89
C PRO A 44 13.07 5.29 -11.22
N VAL A 45 13.18 6.18 -10.25
CA VAL A 45 12.80 7.57 -10.38
C VAL A 45 14.04 8.43 -10.14
N ASP A 46 14.37 9.28 -11.12
CA ASP A 46 15.46 10.24 -10.95
C ASP A 46 14.94 11.39 -10.10
N LEU A 47 15.42 11.45 -8.87
CA LEU A 47 14.91 12.40 -7.89
C LEU A 47 15.39 13.83 -8.13
N ALA A 48 16.62 14.00 -8.61
CA ALA A 48 17.21 15.34 -8.71
C ALA A 48 16.44 16.28 -9.64
N PRO A 49 16.04 15.86 -10.86
CA PRO A 49 15.22 16.72 -11.69
C PRO A 49 13.86 17.04 -11.07
N ALA A 50 13.36 16.16 -10.20
CA ALA A 50 12.09 16.39 -9.51
C ALA A 50 12.25 17.30 -8.29
N GLY A 51 13.48 17.70 -7.95
CA GLY A 51 13.74 18.54 -6.79
C GLY A 51 13.69 17.78 -5.47
N TYR A 52 13.99 16.50 -5.49
CA TYR A 52 13.98 15.62 -4.31
C TYR A 52 15.38 15.07 -4.04
N VAL A 53 15.61 14.73 -2.80
CA VAL A 53 16.84 14.07 -2.35
C VAL A 53 16.47 12.79 -1.59
N GLN A 54 17.43 11.87 -1.50
CA GLN A 54 17.25 10.64 -0.74
C GLN A 54 18.37 10.51 0.29
N HIS A 55 17.98 10.11 1.50
CA HIS A 55 18.88 9.76 2.59
C HIS A 55 18.46 8.41 3.16
N GLU A 56 19.39 7.75 3.82
CA GLU A 56 19.14 6.44 4.42
C GLU A 56 19.70 6.42 5.83
N TYR A 57 18.88 5.98 6.78
CA TYR A 57 19.25 6.01 8.20
C TYR A 57 19.08 4.65 8.82
N ALA A 58 19.88 4.38 9.85
CA ALA A 58 19.60 3.31 10.78
C ALA A 58 18.54 3.79 11.75
N ALA A 59 17.55 2.94 12.02
CA ALA A 59 16.58 3.16 13.08
C ALA A 59 16.90 2.20 14.19
N THR A 60 17.22 2.72 15.38
CA THR A 60 17.64 1.87 16.51
C THR A 60 16.79 2.14 17.74
N GLY A 61 16.67 1.11 18.56
CA GLY A 61 15.93 1.19 19.80
C GLY A 61 15.72 -0.19 20.41
N THR A 62 14.81 -0.25 21.36
CA THR A 62 14.33 -1.50 21.94
C THR A 62 12.84 -1.59 21.61
N ALA A 63 12.46 -2.62 20.87
CA ALA A 63 11.10 -2.80 20.43
C ALA A 63 10.36 -3.80 21.32
N THR A 64 9.06 -3.61 21.43
CA THR A 64 8.15 -4.48 22.16
C THR A 64 7.33 -5.30 21.18
N SER A 65 7.24 -6.61 21.40
CA SER A 65 6.30 -7.45 20.67
C SER A 65 4.95 -7.44 21.37
N TYR A 66 3.93 -7.92 20.65
CA TYR A 66 2.56 -7.93 21.17
C TYR A 66 1.99 -9.34 21.14
N GLN A 67 1.05 -9.59 22.05
CA GLN A 67 0.21 -10.78 21.98
C GLN A 67 -1.25 -10.35 22.05
N ALA A 68 -2.11 -11.12 21.39
CA ALA A 68 -3.53 -10.84 21.42
C ALA A 68 -4.14 -11.32 22.74
N VAL A 69 -5.03 -10.51 23.30
CA VAL A 69 -5.84 -10.91 24.44
C VAL A 69 -7.18 -11.38 23.88
N GLY A 70 -7.44 -12.69 23.97
CA GLY A 70 -8.61 -13.28 23.35
C GLY A 70 -8.39 -13.52 21.86
N GLY A 71 -9.46 -13.78 21.14
CA GLY A 71 -9.40 -14.06 19.72
C GLY A 71 -9.28 -12.80 18.86
N LEU A 72 -8.92 -12.99 17.61
CA LEU A 72 -8.90 -11.91 16.63
C LEU A 72 -10.25 -11.90 15.91
N SER A 73 -11.19 -11.14 16.46
CA SER A 73 -12.56 -11.11 15.94
C SER A 73 -12.63 -10.50 14.54
N ALA A 74 -13.65 -10.89 13.79
CA ALA A 74 -13.79 -10.45 12.40
C ALA A 74 -14.01 -8.94 12.26
N ASP A 75 -14.55 -8.29 13.30
CA ASP A 75 -14.82 -6.85 13.28
C ASP A 75 -13.58 -6.00 13.55
N GLY A 76 -12.43 -6.63 13.80
CA GLY A 76 -11.18 -5.92 14.00
C GLY A 76 -11.00 -5.30 15.39
N ARG A 77 -11.95 -5.44 16.28
CA ARG A 77 -11.85 -4.82 17.62
C ARG A 77 -10.98 -5.67 18.54
N TRP A 78 -9.70 -5.73 18.18
CA TRP A 78 -8.72 -6.56 18.86
C TRP A 78 -8.13 -5.84 20.06
N THR A 79 -7.71 -6.62 21.05
CA THR A 79 -6.96 -6.11 22.21
C THR A 79 -5.59 -6.76 22.19
N PHE A 80 -4.56 -5.94 22.03
CA PHE A 80 -3.17 -6.41 22.14
C PHE A 80 -2.59 -5.93 23.45
N GLN A 81 -1.62 -6.69 23.96
CA GLN A 81 -0.84 -6.29 25.12
C GLN A 81 0.64 -6.57 24.84
N PRO A 82 1.54 -5.84 25.50
CA PRO A 82 2.97 -6.09 25.36
C PRO A 82 3.33 -7.53 25.75
N ASP A 83 4.31 -8.10 25.05
CA ASP A 83 4.77 -9.44 25.33
C ASP A 83 6.24 -9.42 25.76
N THR A 84 7.17 -9.29 24.81
CA THR A 84 8.61 -9.28 25.10
C THR A 84 9.26 -8.07 24.46
N THR A 85 10.54 -7.84 24.79
CA THR A 85 11.32 -6.75 24.20
C THR A 85 12.59 -7.28 23.60
N ALA A 86 13.12 -6.57 22.61
CA ALA A 86 14.39 -6.90 21.98
C ALA A 86 14.99 -5.65 21.35
N PRO A 87 16.33 -5.53 21.36
CA PRO A 87 16.96 -4.44 20.63
C PRO A 87 16.83 -4.65 19.13
N TYR A 88 16.74 -3.54 18.40
CA TYR A 88 16.69 -3.59 16.94
C TYR A 88 17.54 -2.50 16.33
N ARG A 89 17.99 -2.75 15.11
CA ARG A 89 18.65 -1.78 14.26
C ARG A 89 18.24 -2.10 12.83
N THR A 90 17.30 -1.31 12.28
CA THR A 90 16.79 -1.55 10.94
C THR A 90 17.08 -0.34 10.05
N ARG A 91 16.61 -0.39 8.79
CA ARG A 91 16.89 0.62 7.80
C ARG A 91 15.65 1.45 7.51
N VAL A 92 15.85 2.77 7.34
CA VAL A 92 14.82 3.70 6.91
C VAL A 92 15.35 4.52 5.74
N LEU A 93 14.60 4.56 4.62
CA LEU A 93 14.86 5.46 3.50
C LEU A 93 13.97 6.67 3.60
N VAL A 94 14.53 7.86 3.33
CA VAL A 94 13.76 9.11 3.32
C VAL A 94 13.95 9.78 1.97
N ARG A 95 12.84 10.10 1.28
CA ARG A 95 12.83 10.89 0.05
C ARG A 95 12.04 12.15 0.32
N GLU A 96 12.66 13.32 0.13
CA GLU A 96 12.03 14.57 0.52
C GLU A 96 12.41 15.70 -0.42
N PRO A 97 11.59 16.78 -0.46
CA PRO A 97 11.97 17.98 -1.23
C PRO A 97 13.30 18.53 -0.78
N ALA A 98 14.18 18.82 -1.72
CA ALA A 98 15.45 19.48 -1.42
C ALA A 98 15.25 20.88 -0.82
N UNK A 99 14.21 21.54 -1.11
CA UNK A 99 13.95 22.69 -0.71
C UNK A 99 12.93 22.64 0.21
N ALA A 100 13.24 23.05 1.35
CA ALA A 100 12.29 23.03 2.46
C ALA A 100 11.02 23.84 2.19
N THR A 101 11.11 24.86 1.33
CA THR A 101 9.93 25.66 0.98
C THR A 101 8.86 24.85 0.23
N ARG A 102 9.21 23.66 -0.25
CA ARG A 102 8.25 22.79 -0.94
C ARG A 102 7.56 21.80 -0.02
N LEU A 103 7.94 21.74 1.25
CA LEU A 103 7.39 20.74 2.18
C LEU A 103 5.91 20.99 2.44
N SER A 104 5.10 19.96 2.23
CA SER A 104 3.66 20.04 2.46
C SER A 104 3.29 19.93 3.94
N GLY A 105 4.14 19.33 4.74
CA GLY A 105 3.83 18.98 6.12
C GLY A 105 3.25 17.60 6.30
N THR A 106 3.12 16.84 5.22
CA THR A 106 2.64 15.44 5.26
C THR A 106 3.81 14.49 5.03
N VAL A 107 3.88 13.46 5.86
CA VAL A 107 4.84 12.36 5.69
C VAL A 107 4.05 11.09 5.41
N VAL A 108 4.42 10.40 4.33
CA VAL A 108 3.86 9.09 3.97
C VAL A 108 4.89 8.04 4.37
N VAL A 109 4.53 7.18 5.31
CA VAL A 109 5.43 6.17 5.86
C VAL A 109 5.00 4.82 5.33
N GLU A 110 5.81 4.26 4.42
CA GLU A 110 5.53 2.98 3.78
C GLU A 110 6.19 1.85 4.55
N TRP A 111 5.39 0.84 4.87
CA TRP A 111 5.88 -0.46 5.33
C TRP A 111 6.35 -1.19 4.08
N LEU A 112 7.67 -1.29 3.90
CA LEU A 112 8.23 -1.85 2.66
C LEU A 112 7.80 -3.30 2.47
N ASN A 113 7.50 -3.64 1.23
CA ASN A 113 6.97 -4.95 0.87
C ASN A 113 8.12 -5.94 0.70
N VAL A 114 7.97 -7.14 1.27
CA VAL A 114 9.02 -8.18 1.17
C VAL A 114 8.55 -9.43 0.43
N SER A 115 7.40 -9.39 -0.23
CA SER A 115 6.87 -10.59 -0.91
C SER A 115 7.81 -11.11 -2.00
N GLY A 116 8.55 -10.23 -2.65
CA GLY A 116 9.52 -10.61 -3.68
C GLY A 116 10.89 -11.01 -3.15
N GLY A 117 11.04 -11.08 -1.84
CA GLY A 117 12.29 -11.51 -1.23
C GLY A 117 13.31 -10.42 -0.95
N VAL A 118 12.99 -9.18 -1.24
CA VAL A 118 13.79 -8.00 -0.88
C VAL A 118 12.84 -6.89 -0.48
N ASP A 119 13.33 -5.89 0.26
CA ASP A 119 12.55 -4.68 0.50
C ASP A 119 12.23 -4.01 -0.82
N ALA A 120 10.95 -3.76 -1.06
CA ALA A 120 10.49 -3.11 -2.28
C ALA A 120 9.56 -1.95 -1.93
N ASP A 121 9.67 -0.86 -2.70
CA ASP A 121 8.93 0.38 -2.47
C ASP A 121 7.68 0.45 -3.36
N ALA A 122 6.77 -0.51 -3.19
CA ALA A 122 5.60 -0.66 -4.05
C ALA A 122 4.70 0.59 -4.04
N GLU A 123 4.51 1.21 -2.88
CA GLU A 123 3.71 2.43 -2.84
C GLU A 123 4.42 3.61 -3.49
N TRP A 124 5.73 3.75 -3.26
CA TRP A 124 6.48 4.78 -3.99
C TRP A 124 6.32 4.59 -5.50
N ALA A 125 6.45 3.34 -5.97
CA ALA A 125 6.31 3.04 -7.40
C ALA A 125 4.97 3.52 -7.96
N ASN A 126 3.90 3.37 -7.19
CA ASN A 126 2.56 3.77 -7.62
C ASN A 126 2.25 5.24 -7.38
N LEU A 127 2.82 5.83 -6.34
CA LEU A 127 2.36 7.13 -5.81
C LEU A 127 3.35 8.27 -5.99
N HIS A 128 4.58 7.99 -6.45
CA HIS A 128 5.66 8.98 -6.40
C HIS A 128 5.31 10.29 -7.11
N GLU A 129 4.59 10.22 -8.22
CA GLU A 129 4.23 11.43 -8.95
C GLU A 129 3.40 12.37 -8.09
N GLU A 130 2.41 11.82 -7.36
CA GLU A 130 1.60 12.65 -6.48
C GLU A 130 2.38 13.10 -5.24
N ILE A 131 3.19 12.20 -4.67
CA ILE A 131 4.02 12.56 -3.51
C ILE A 131 4.92 13.74 -3.86
N ILE A 132 5.55 13.69 -5.03
CA ILE A 132 6.47 14.74 -5.49
C ILE A 132 5.71 16.04 -5.78
N ARG A 133 4.58 15.95 -6.51
CA ARG A 133 3.77 17.14 -6.84
C ARG A 133 3.31 17.87 -5.59
N ALA A 134 2.86 17.09 -4.61
CA ALA A 134 2.30 17.65 -3.38
C ALA A 134 3.36 18.14 -2.40
N GLY A 135 4.64 17.76 -2.60
CA GLY A 135 5.69 18.12 -1.67
C GLY A 135 5.69 17.31 -0.39
N HIS A 136 5.20 16.08 -0.45
CA HIS A 136 5.20 15.19 0.71
C HIS A 136 6.59 14.59 0.93
N ILE A 137 6.89 14.25 2.17
CA ILE A 137 8.04 13.40 2.48
C ILE A 137 7.59 11.95 2.40
N TRP A 138 8.37 11.10 1.72
CA TRP A 138 8.14 9.66 1.73
C TRP A 138 9.22 8.99 2.58
N VAL A 139 8.79 8.06 3.41
CA VAL A 139 9.69 7.32 4.28
C VAL A 139 9.39 5.83 4.10
N GLY A 140 10.39 5.06 3.66
CA GLY A 140 10.27 3.61 3.53
C GLY A 140 10.95 2.92 4.70
N VAL A 141 10.19 2.11 5.42
CA VAL A 141 10.68 1.42 6.62
C VAL A 141 10.90 -0.06 6.32
N SER A 142 12.12 -0.55 6.55
CA SER A 142 12.42 -1.99 6.52
C SER A 142 11.82 -2.60 7.79
N ALA A 143 10.49 -2.74 7.78
CA ALA A 143 9.75 -3.15 8.98
C ALA A 143 9.86 -4.64 9.24
N GLN A 144 10.00 -5.46 8.19
CA GLN A 144 10.01 -6.91 8.34
C GLN A 144 11.41 -7.49 8.29
N ARG A 145 11.60 -8.53 9.08
CA ARG A 145 12.88 -9.20 9.26
C ARG A 145 13.47 -9.70 7.95
N LEU A 146 12.62 -10.17 7.03
CA LEU A 146 13.10 -10.72 5.76
C LEU A 146 13.96 -9.71 4.99
N GLY A 147 13.58 -8.44 4.99
CA GLY A 147 14.34 -7.43 4.29
C GLY A 147 15.77 -7.26 4.82
N ILE A 148 15.99 -7.52 6.11
CA ILE A 148 17.28 -7.34 6.77
C ILE A 148 18.05 -8.65 6.83
N GLU A 149 17.40 -9.70 7.35
CA GLU A 149 18.06 -10.98 7.68
C GLU A 149 17.85 -12.07 6.62
N GLY A 150 16.91 -11.84 5.69
CA GLY A 150 16.59 -12.84 4.68
C GLY A 150 15.48 -13.79 5.10
N GLY A 151 15.05 -14.61 4.16
CA GLY A 151 14.00 -15.57 4.42
C GLY A 151 13.41 -16.15 3.14
N GLN A 152 12.31 -16.87 3.30
CA GLN A 152 11.64 -17.54 2.20
C GLN A 152 10.90 -16.53 1.31
N VAL A 153 11.05 -16.70 0.00
CA VAL A 153 10.44 -15.80 -0.98
C VAL A 153 9.02 -16.29 -1.30
N LEU A 154 8.04 -15.40 -1.24
CA LEU A 154 6.66 -15.73 -1.54
C LEU A 154 6.37 -15.66 -3.05
N VAL A 155 6.82 -14.59 -3.70
CA VAL A 155 6.54 -14.36 -5.12
C VAL A 155 7.87 -14.25 -5.85
N THR A 156 8.07 -15.12 -6.83
CA THR A 156 9.29 -15.09 -7.64
C THR A 156 9.01 -14.32 -8.93
N LEU A 157 9.86 -13.33 -9.20
CA LEU A 157 9.80 -12.55 -10.44
C LEU A 157 11.04 -12.86 -11.27
N PRO A 158 10.89 -13.22 -12.53
CA PRO A 158 12.04 -13.43 -13.40
C PRO A 158 12.60 -12.07 -13.85
N ALA A 159 13.47 -11.52 -13.02
CA ALA A 159 14.00 -10.17 -13.20
C ALA A 159 15.50 -10.15 -12.93
N ALA A 160 16.16 -9.14 -13.45
CA ALA A 160 17.57 -8.91 -13.11
C ALA A 160 17.70 -8.68 -11.61
N GLY A 161 18.68 -9.32 -10.99
CA GLY A 161 18.86 -9.23 -9.55
C GLY A 161 18.03 -10.20 -8.74
N SER A 162 17.26 -11.08 -9.39
CA SER A 162 16.43 -12.05 -8.68
C SER A 162 17.25 -13.01 -7.81
N GLU A 163 18.54 -13.16 -8.10
CA GLU A 163 19.43 -13.97 -7.28
C GLU A 163 19.65 -13.38 -5.88
N LEU A 164 19.31 -12.12 -5.68
CA LEU A 164 19.39 -11.48 -4.36
C LEU A 164 18.17 -11.76 -3.49
N ALA A 165 17.08 -12.27 -4.08
CA ALA A 165 15.86 -12.52 -3.32
C ALA A 165 16.09 -13.51 -2.19
N GLY A 166 15.58 -13.19 -1.02
CA GLY A 166 15.68 -14.03 0.16
C GLY A 166 16.95 -13.86 0.96
N LYS A 167 17.88 -13.02 0.51
CA LYS A 167 19.19 -12.92 1.16
C LYS A 167 19.28 -11.88 2.27
N GLY A 168 18.45 -10.83 2.22
CA GLY A 168 18.48 -9.76 3.19
C GLY A 168 19.61 -8.75 2.98
N LEU A 169 19.39 -7.52 3.44
CA LEU A 169 20.34 -6.43 3.22
C LEU A 169 21.74 -6.74 3.75
N LYS A 170 21.83 -7.44 4.89
CA LYS A 170 23.12 -7.75 5.49
C LYS A 170 24.01 -8.60 4.59
N VAL A 171 23.40 -9.47 3.79
CA VAL A 171 24.12 -10.32 2.82
C VAL A 171 24.32 -9.58 1.50
N ILE A 172 23.32 -8.79 1.09
CA ILE A 172 23.38 -8.07 -0.19
C ILE A 172 24.55 -7.07 -0.19
N ASP A 173 24.72 -6.32 0.91
CA ASP A 173 25.79 -5.33 0.99
C ASP A 173 26.26 -5.24 2.44
N PRO A 174 27.14 -6.15 2.88
CA PRO A 174 27.58 -6.15 4.28
C PRO A 174 28.38 -4.93 4.67
N ALA A 175 29.07 -4.27 3.72
CA ALA A 175 29.80 -3.05 4.05
C ALA A 175 28.86 -1.93 4.50
N ARG A 176 27.66 -1.87 3.92
CA ARG A 176 26.67 -0.84 4.25
C ARG A 176 25.75 -1.29 5.38
N TYR A 177 25.30 -2.54 5.35
CA TYR A 177 24.19 -3.01 6.18
C TYR A 177 24.59 -4.07 7.21
N GLY A 178 25.86 -4.39 7.32
CA GLY A 178 26.28 -5.49 8.21
C GLY A 178 25.95 -5.27 9.68
N SER A 179 25.81 -4.00 10.11
CA SER A 179 25.50 -3.70 11.51
C SER A 179 24.00 -3.81 11.84
N LEU A 180 23.14 -4.00 10.84
CA LEU A 180 21.70 -4.09 11.08
C LEU A 180 21.36 -5.40 11.81
N ASN A 181 20.26 -5.37 12.55
CA ASN A 181 19.78 -6.52 13.31
C ASN A 181 18.28 -6.40 13.52
N HIS A 182 17.52 -7.35 12.98
CA HIS A 182 16.07 -7.35 13.14
C HIS A 182 15.65 -8.53 14.01
N PRO A 183 14.99 -8.27 15.16
CA PRO A 183 14.72 -9.33 16.13
C PRO A 183 13.55 -10.26 15.80
N GLY A 184 12.82 -10.02 14.72
CA GLY A 184 11.66 -10.83 14.35
C GLY A 184 10.45 -9.98 14.08
N ASP A 185 9.53 -10.51 13.26
CA ASP A 185 8.37 -9.72 12.80
C ASP A 185 7.36 -9.44 13.90
N GLY A 186 7.41 -10.18 15.01
CA GLY A 186 6.60 -9.81 16.18
C GLY A 186 6.91 -8.41 16.70
N PHE A 187 8.12 -7.93 16.46
CA PHE A 187 8.56 -6.60 16.87
C PHE A 187 8.35 -5.54 15.80
N ALA A 188 7.97 -5.94 14.59
CA ALA A 188 7.87 -5.02 13.44
C ALA A 188 6.89 -3.88 13.70
N TYR A 189 5.79 -4.17 14.39
CA TYR A 189 4.74 -3.19 14.62
C TYR A 189 5.22 -2.06 15.54
N ASP A 190 5.97 -2.42 16.59
CA ASP A 190 6.51 -1.40 17.48
C ASP A 190 7.66 -0.63 16.83
N ILE A 191 8.47 -1.32 16.00
CA ILE A 191 9.51 -0.63 15.21
C ILE A 191 8.84 0.45 14.34
N PHE A 192 7.75 0.09 13.67
CA PHE A 192 7.01 1.03 12.82
C PHE A 192 6.49 2.22 13.63
N THR A 193 5.94 1.95 14.83
CA THR A 193 5.51 2.99 15.76
C THR A 193 6.67 3.92 16.15
N GLN A 194 7.81 3.33 16.50
CA GLN A 194 8.95 4.11 16.99
C GLN A 194 9.54 4.99 15.89
N VAL A 195 9.53 4.50 14.64
CA VAL A 195 9.94 5.32 13.50
C VAL A 195 8.98 6.51 13.36
N ALA A 196 7.66 6.27 13.42
CA ALA A 196 6.69 7.36 13.32
C ALA A 196 6.90 8.41 14.42
N ARG A 197 7.19 7.96 15.63
CA ARG A 197 7.45 8.88 16.74
C ARG A 197 8.71 9.71 16.51
N GLY A 198 9.77 9.10 15.98
CA GLY A 198 10.98 9.83 15.62
C GLY A 198 10.72 10.89 14.56
N LEU A 199 9.98 10.50 13.51
CA LEU A 199 9.61 11.44 12.45
C LEU A 199 8.76 12.59 12.99
N ARG A 200 7.82 12.29 13.88
CA ARG A 200 6.96 13.33 14.45
C ARG A 200 7.78 14.36 15.25
N ALA A 201 8.88 13.92 15.82
CA ALA A 201 9.81 14.82 16.53
C ALA A 201 10.78 15.53 15.56
N GLY A 202 10.73 15.23 14.26
CA GLY A 202 11.58 15.88 13.26
C GLY A 202 12.85 15.12 12.94
N ALA A 203 13.05 13.94 13.49
CA ALA A 203 14.25 13.16 13.24
C ALA A 203 14.28 12.69 11.78
N ALA A 204 15.46 12.73 11.17
CA ALA A 204 15.75 12.31 9.80
C ALA A 204 15.06 13.16 8.71
N ILE A 205 14.34 14.22 9.10
CA ILE A 205 13.66 15.11 8.16
C ILE A 205 13.96 16.57 8.49
N GLY A 206 15.21 16.84 8.78
CA GLY A 206 15.71 18.21 8.96
C GLY A 206 15.13 18.98 10.14
N GLY A 207 14.58 18.28 11.15
CA GLY A 207 13.96 18.93 12.30
C GLY A 207 12.55 19.45 12.04
N THR A 208 12.02 19.26 10.85
CA THR A 208 10.65 19.68 10.51
C THR A 208 9.67 18.78 11.25
N GLN A 209 8.70 19.35 11.95
CA GLN A 209 7.67 18.57 12.62
C GLN A 209 6.47 18.41 11.69
N PRO A 210 6.16 17.18 11.27
CA PRO A 210 5.04 16.97 10.36
C PRO A 210 3.70 17.34 10.96
N ARG A 211 2.82 17.86 10.13
CA ARG A 211 1.43 18.06 10.54
C ARG A 211 0.62 16.77 10.44
N LYS A 212 0.99 15.91 9.52
CA LYS A 212 0.27 14.64 9.29
C LYS A 212 1.28 13.53 8.99
N ILE A 213 1.04 12.36 9.57
CA ILE A 213 1.82 11.15 9.27
C ILE A 213 0.85 10.05 8.84
N ILE A 214 0.98 9.60 7.60
CA ILE A 214 0.11 8.59 6.99
C ILE A 214 0.88 7.28 6.93
N ALA A 215 0.32 6.21 7.49
CA ALA A 215 0.86 4.86 7.32
C ALA A 215 0.37 4.32 5.98
N ALA A 216 1.26 3.69 5.22
CA ALA A 216 0.92 3.17 3.90
C ALA A 216 1.48 1.77 3.69
N GLY A 217 0.72 0.92 2.99
CA GLY A 217 1.20 -0.41 2.65
C GLY A 217 0.41 -1.04 1.53
N GLN A 218 1.13 -1.76 0.66
CA GLN A 218 0.54 -2.44 -0.49
C GLN A 218 0.76 -3.94 -0.34
N SER A 219 -0.26 -4.75 -0.64
CA SER A 219 -0.16 -6.20 -0.65
C SER A 219 0.18 -6.73 0.74
N GLN A 220 1.28 -7.47 0.92
CA GLN A 220 1.69 -7.99 2.22
C GLN A 220 1.74 -6.89 3.28
N SER A 221 2.22 -5.71 2.89
CA SER A 221 2.25 -4.57 3.78
C SER A 221 0.85 -4.08 4.14
N ALA A 222 -0.11 -4.25 3.25
CA ALA A 222 -1.51 -3.93 3.56
C ALA A 222 -2.08 -4.90 4.60
N PHE A 223 -1.70 -6.19 4.53
CA PHE A 223 -2.06 -7.14 5.59
C PHE A 223 -1.49 -6.68 6.94
N ALA A 224 -0.26 -6.15 6.93
CA ALA A 224 0.35 -5.60 8.14
C ALA A 224 -0.41 -4.37 8.65
N MET A 225 -0.93 -3.54 7.73
CA MET A 225 -1.74 -2.38 8.13
C MET A 225 -3.03 -2.80 8.82
N VAL A 226 -3.64 -3.93 8.42
CA VAL A 226 -4.81 -4.46 9.13
C VAL A 226 -4.42 -4.81 10.58
N THR A 227 -3.33 -5.54 10.76
CA THR A 227 -2.86 -5.90 12.11
C THR A 227 -2.55 -4.65 12.93
N TYR A 228 -1.83 -3.71 12.32
CA TYR A 228 -1.46 -2.48 13.02
C TYR A 228 -2.70 -1.70 13.43
N TYR A 229 -3.58 -1.43 12.48
CA TYR A 229 -4.75 -0.59 12.74
C TYR A 229 -5.64 -1.20 13.81
N ASN A 230 -5.85 -2.52 13.74
CA ASN A 230 -6.79 -3.18 14.64
C ASN A 230 -6.21 -3.44 16.03
N GLY A 231 -4.90 -3.68 16.14
CA GLY A 231 -4.34 -4.07 17.43
C GLY A 231 -3.34 -3.08 18.02
N VAL A 232 -2.61 -2.33 17.21
CA VAL A 232 -1.52 -1.47 17.68
C VAL A 232 -1.92 0.00 17.72
N GLN A 233 -2.62 0.48 16.70
CA GLN A 233 -3.07 1.87 16.65
C GLN A 233 -3.88 2.26 17.89
N PRO A 234 -4.78 1.41 18.44
CA PRO A 234 -5.49 1.79 19.66
C PRO A 234 -4.58 2.07 20.85
N LEU A 235 -3.40 1.44 20.88
CA LEU A 235 -2.43 1.62 21.97
C LEU A 235 -1.54 2.83 21.76
N THR A 236 -1.34 3.25 20.51
CA THR A 236 -0.27 4.21 20.18
C THR A 236 -0.79 5.51 19.58
N GLY A 237 -1.85 5.46 18.79
CA GLY A 237 -2.30 6.64 18.04
C GLY A 237 -1.21 7.26 17.17
N ALA A 238 -0.23 6.45 16.72
CA ALA A 238 0.99 6.98 16.12
C ALA A 238 0.75 7.63 14.77
N PHE A 239 -0.26 7.17 14.04
CA PHE A 239 -0.52 7.63 12.67
C PHE A 239 -1.84 8.40 12.62
N ASP A 240 -1.88 9.40 11.75
CA ASP A 240 -3.06 10.25 11.60
C ASP A 240 -4.05 9.68 10.59
N GLY A 241 -3.58 8.85 9.67
CA GLY A 241 -4.41 8.19 8.67
C GLY A 241 -3.70 6.98 8.10
N PHE A 242 -4.47 6.12 7.42
CA PHE A 242 -3.94 4.88 6.86
C PHE A 242 -4.33 4.79 5.40
N TYR A 243 -3.33 4.58 4.54
CA TYR A 243 -3.48 4.32 3.12
C TYR A 243 -3.22 2.83 2.91
N VAL A 244 -4.27 2.08 2.60
CA VAL A 244 -4.20 0.62 2.51
C VAL A 244 -4.50 0.23 1.06
N HIS A 245 -3.56 -0.46 0.43
CA HIS A 245 -3.62 -0.71 -1.01
C HIS A 245 -3.51 -2.21 -1.26
N SER A 246 -4.55 -2.78 -1.89
CA SER A 246 -4.55 -4.18 -2.32
C SER A 246 -4.36 -5.16 -1.17
N ARG A 247 -5.12 -4.98 -0.11
CA ARG A 247 -5.14 -5.93 1.00
C ARG A 247 -5.93 -7.18 0.59
N GLY A 248 -5.65 -8.29 1.25
CA GLY A 248 -6.51 -9.46 1.16
C GLY A 248 -7.57 -9.47 2.26
N ALA A 249 -8.20 -10.62 2.47
CA ALA A 249 -9.29 -10.74 3.44
C ALA A 249 -8.83 -10.83 4.89
N SER A 250 -7.57 -11.14 5.13
CA SER A 250 -7.08 -11.39 6.49
C SER A 250 -6.00 -10.38 6.88
N SER A 251 -5.21 -10.70 7.90
CA SER A 251 -4.18 -9.81 8.45
C SER A 251 -2.86 -10.56 8.54
N LEU A 252 -1.76 -9.81 8.63
CA LEU A 252 -0.44 -10.42 8.82
C LEU A 252 -0.35 -10.94 10.24
N PRO A 253 0.08 -12.20 10.44
CA PRO A 253 0.04 -12.79 11.78
C PRO A 253 1.10 -12.22 12.73
N LEU A 254 0.79 -12.26 14.03
CA LEU A 254 1.78 -12.06 15.08
C LEU A 254 2.63 -13.34 15.17
N VAL A 255 3.94 -13.18 15.29
CA VAL A 255 4.85 -14.32 15.36
C VAL A 255 5.85 -14.13 16.49
N GLY A 256 6.54 -15.21 16.84
CA GLY A 256 7.52 -15.20 17.93
C GLY A 256 8.83 -14.53 17.55
N ALA A 257 9.69 -14.37 18.56
CA ALA A 257 11.01 -13.78 18.37
C ALA A 257 11.81 -14.59 17.34
N GLY A 258 12.54 -13.87 16.51
CA GLY A 258 13.39 -14.47 15.48
C GLY A 258 12.65 -14.99 14.27
N GLN A 259 11.33 -14.86 14.21
CA GLN A 259 10.53 -15.42 13.12
C GLN A 259 10.11 -14.36 12.12
N ASN A 260 9.96 -14.79 10.86
CA ASN A 260 9.34 -13.97 9.82
C ASN A 260 7.84 -14.26 9.81
N ALA A 261 7.03 -13.20 9.69
CA ALA A 261 5.59 -13.37 9.46
C ALA A 261 5.40 -13.78 8.01
N GLU A 262 4.77 -14.92 7.79
CA GLU A 262 4.62 -15.45 6.45
C GLU A 262 3.20 -15.26 5.95
N LEU A 263 3.09 -14.63 4.80
CA LEU A 263 1.79 -14.32 4.22
C LEU A 263 1.06 -15.60 3.80
N THR A 264 1.81 -16.66 3.46
CA THR A 264 1.20 -17.91 3.03
C THR A 264 0.20 -18.43 4.06
N SER A 265 0.56 -18.39 5.34
CA SER A 265 -0.37 -18.87 6.38
C SER A 265 -1.61 -18.00 6.47
N ALA A 266 -1.47 -16.70 6.29
CA ALA A 266 -2.62 -15.79 6.29
C ALA A 266 -3.53 -16.04 5.10
N LEU A 267 -2.95 -16.31 3.93
CA LEU A 267 -3.74 -16.56 2.71
C LEU A 267 -4.50 -17.88 2.79
N LEU A 268 -3.89 -18.91 3.39
CA LEU A 268 -4.49 -20.24 3.40
C LEU A 268 -5.44 -20.46 4.57
N ALA A 269 -5.17 -19.90 5.73
CA ALA A 269 -5.90 -20.20 6.95
C ALA A 269 -6.27 -18.99 7.77
N GLY A 270 -5.94 -17.78 7.31
CA GLY A 270 -6.25 -16.57 8.06
C GLY A 270 -7.74 -16.31 8.13
N SER A 271 -8.20 -15.84 9.31
CA SER A 271 -9.58 -15.42 9.48
C SER A 271 -9.77 -14.05 8.81
N THR A 272 -10.97 -13.82 8.27
CA THR A 272 -11.27 -12.52 7.71
C THR A 272 -11.32 -11.47 8.81
N ALA A 273 -10.91 -10.24 8.45
CA ALA A 273 -10.96 -9.13 9.38
C ALA A 273 -11.27 -7.84 8.65
N THR A 274 -12.22 -7.09 9.17
CA THR A 274 -12.45 -5.71 8.74
C THR A 274 -11.61 -4.77 9.59
N PHE A 275 -11.56 -3.50 9.19
CA PHE A 275 -10.98 -2.46 10.05
C PHE A 275 -11.98 -2.11 11.13
N ARG A 276 -11.52 -2.01 12.37
CA ARG A 276 -12.37 -1.59 13.48
C ARG A 276 -12.92 -0.19 13.23
N THR A 277 -14.08 0.11 13.80
CA THR A 277 -14.80 1.34 13.49
C THR A 277 -14.78 2.38 14.62
N ASP A 278 -13.96 2.16 15.64
CA ASP A 278 -13.95 2.99 16.85
C ASP A 278 -12.66 3.80 17.01
N GLN A 279 -11.98 4.12 15.89
CA GLN A 279 -10.75 4.90 15.93
C GLN A 279 -10.91 6.22 15.19
N ALA A 280 -10.10 7.22 15.61
CA ALA A 280 -10.14 8.54 15.01
C ALA A 280 -9.46 8.58 13.63
N ALA A 281 -8.38 7.81 13.44
CA ALA A 281 -7.63 7.82 12.18
C ALA A 281 -8.47 7.17 11.08
N PRO A 282 -8.68 7.87 9.96
CA PRO A 282 -9.42 7.25 8.85
C PRO A 282 -8.56 6.28 8.05
N VAL A 283 -9.23 5.36 7.38
CA VAL A 283 -8.62 4.38 6.48
C VAL A 283 -9.13 4.62 5.06
N MET A 284 -8.21 4.84 4.13
CA MET A 284 -8.51 4.83 2.70
C MET A 284 -8.03 3.50 2.14
N ASP A 285 -8.96 2.64 1.73
CA ASP A 285 -8.72 1.28 1.26
C ASP A 285 -8.96 1.24 -0.25
N VAL A 286 -7.92 0.90 -1.02
CA VAL A 286 -8.03 0.83 -2.48
C VAL A 286 -7.69 -0.57 -2.94
N GLN A 287 -8.59 -1.16 -3.75
CA GLN A 287 -8.42 -2.52 -4.25
C GLN A 287 -8.41 -2.52 -5.77
N ALA A 288 -7.50 -3.30 -6.34
CA ALA A 288 -7.62 -3.68 -7.74
C ALA A 288 -8.72 -4.73 -7.90
N GLU A 289 -9.24 -4.85 -9.11
CA GLU A 289 -10.26 -5.87 -9.38
C GLU A 289 -9.76 -7.27 -9.00
N SER A 290 -8.51 -7.58 -9.32
CA SER A 290 -7.96 -8.92 -9.03
C SER A 290 -7.85 -9.22 -7.54
N ASP A 291 -7.85 -8.20 -6.68
CA ASP A 291 -7.75 -8.41 -5.23
C ASP A 291 -9.01 -9.03 -4.64
N LEU A 292 -10.15 -8.84 -5.30
CA LEU A 292 -11.45 -9.21 -4.76
C LEU A 292 -11.63 -10.70 -4.62
N THR A 293 -11.02 -11.46 -5.53
CA THR A 293 -11.23 -12.89 -5.65
C THR A 293 -9.90 -13.62 -5.56
N SER A 294 -9.88 -14.91 -5.90
CA SER A 294 -8.66 -15.71 -5.96
C SER A 294 -7.97 -15.75 -4.59
N ILE A 295 -6.64 -15.66 -4.57
CA ILE A 295 -5.88 -15.88 -3.34
C ILE A 295 -6.03 -14.74 -2.32
N LEU A 296 -6.31 -13.54 -2.79
CA LEU A 296 -6.45 -12.42 -1.85
C LEU A 296 -7.84 -12.33 -1.25
N GLY A 297 -8.88 -12.50 -2.06
CA GLY A 297 -10.25 -12.65 -1.58
C GLY A 297 -10.78 -11.46 -0.79
N SER A 298 -10.38 -10.24 -1.11
CA SER A 298 -10.73 -9.08 -0.30
C SER A 298 -12.24 -8.82 -0.25
N ALA A 299 -13.01 -9.34 -1.22
CA ALA A 299 -14.47 -9.20 -1.17
C ALA A 299 -15.07 -9.81 0.09
N LYS A 300 -14.42 -10.79 0.70
CA LYS A 300 -14.89 -11.41 1.95
C LYS A 300 -14.76 -10.49 3.15
N ALA A 301 -13.94 -9.46 3.05
CA ALA A 301 -13.69 -8.53 4.16
C ALA A 301 -14.22 -7.12 3.87
N ARG A 302 -15.17 -7.01 2.97
CA ARG A 302 -15.82 -5.72 2.68
C ARG A 302 -16.52 -5.19 3.92
N GLN A 303 -16.54 -3.86 4.04
CA GLN A 303 -17.30 -3.17 5.09
C GLN A 303 -17.89 -1.89 4.51
N PRO A 304 -18.96 -1.37 5.13
CA PRO A 304 -19.56 -0.14 4.63
C PRO A 304 -18.65 1.06 4.78
N ASP A 305 -18.75 2.00 3.87
CA ASP A 305 -18.13 3.31 4.04
C ASP A 305 -18.68 3.99 5.30
N SER A 306 -17.86 4.84 5.89
CA SER A 306 -18.24 5.58 7.09
C SER A 306 -17.52 6.91 7.09
N ASP A 307 -17.63 7.66 8.19
CA ASP A 307 -16.86 8.89 8.35
C ASP A 307 -15.39 8.63 8.69
N ARG A 308 -15.00 7.35 8.83
CA ARG A 308 -13.61 6.96 9.10
C ARG A 308 -13.11 5.85 8.18
N PHE A 309 -13.91 5.42 7.19
CA PHE A 309 -13.49 4.34 6.28
C PHE A 309 -14.05 4.60 4.90
N ARG A 310 -13.19 4.46 3.89
CA ARG A 310 -13.59 4.59 2.49
C ARG A 310 -12.93 3.49 1.68
N LEU A 311 -13.73 2.81 0.84
CA LEU A 311 -13.23 1.73 -0.02
C LEU A 311 -13.49 2.08 -1.48
N TRP A 312 -12.42 2.03 -2.28
CA TRP A 312 -12.52 2.11 -3.74
C TRP A 312 -12.06 0.79 -4.33
N GLU A 313 -12.90 0.17 -5.14
CA GLU A 313 -12.57 -1.03 -5.91
C GLU A 313 -12.54 -0.62 -7.36
N VAL A 314 -11.39 -0.81 -8.03
CA VAL A 314 -11.14 -0.20 -9.34
C VAL A 314 -11.32 -1.25 -10.43
N ALA A 315 -12.38 -1.12 -11.23
CA ALA A 315 -12.71 -2.07 -12.30
C ALA A 315 -11.61 -2.07 -13.37
N GLY A 316 -11.33 -3.24 -13.91
CA GLY A 316 -10.40 -3.40 -15.02
C GLY A 316 -8.94 -3.32 -14.62
N THR A 317 -8.61 -3.59 -13.37
CA THR A 317 -7.23 -3.43 -12.88
C THR A 317 -6.74 -4.70 -12.19
N ALA A 318 -5.44 -4.77 -11.98
CA ALA A 318 -4.83 -5.93 -11.35
C ALA A 318 -3.81 -5.51 -10.29
N HIS A 319 -3.60 -6.41 -9.35
CA HIS A 319 -2.71 -6.25 -8.21
C HIS A 319 -1.29 -5.88 -8.63
N ALA A 320 -0.75 -6.62 -9.60
CA ALA A 320 0.58 -6.39 -10.14
C ALA A 320 0.45 -6.23 -11.66
N ASP A 321 0.17 -5.03 -12.08
CA ASP A 321 -0.11 -4.73 -13.49
C ASP A 321 1.17 -4.37 -14.25
N ALA A 322 1.01 -4.08 -15.53
CA ALA A 322 2.15 -3.74 -16.38
C ALA A 322 2.89 -2.50 -15.86
N HIS A 323 2.17 -1.53 -15.29
CA HIS A 323 2.82 -0.34 -14.73
C HIS A 323 3.74 -0.72 -13.57
N LEU A 324 3.22 -1.46 -12.59
CA LEU A 324 4.01 -1.82 -11.41
C LEU A 324 5.19 -2.72 -11.75
N LEU A 325 4.99 -3.65 -12.69
CA LEU A 325 6.06 -4.54 -13.11
C LEU A 325 7.14 -3.83 -13.92
N GLY A 326 6.78 -2.73 -14.57
CA GLY A 326 7.75 -1.94 -15.34
C GLY A 326 8.46 -2.78 -16.39
N ALA A 327 9.77 -2.64 -16.49
CA ALA A 327 10.57 -3.39 -17.45
C ALA A 327 10.52 -4.90 -17.20
N ASN A 328 10.17 -5.32 -15.98
CA ASN A 328 10.08 -6.76 -15.66
C ASN A 328 8.86 -7.42 -16.30
N ALA A 329 7.87 -6.64 -16.76
CA ALA A 329 6.68 -7.20 -17.36
C ALA A 329 6.98 -8.10 -18.55
N GLN A 330 8.00 -7.77 -19.34
CA GLN A 330 8.36 -8.55 -20.52
C GLN A 330 8.90 -9.95 -20.19
N ASN A 331 9.29 -10.17 -18.94
CA ASN A 331 9.86 -11.45 -18.51
C ASN A 331 8.80 -12.36 -17.86
N VAL A 332 7.56 -11.89 -17.73
CA VAL A 332 6.49 -12.65 -17.09
C VAL A 332 5.62 -13.28 -18.17
N ASP A 333 5.52 -14.61 -18.16
CA ASP A 333 4.68 -15.35 -19.10
C ASP A 333 3.61 -16.12 -18.34
N CYS A 334 2.38 -15.62 -18.38
CA CYS A 334 1.25 -16.26 -17.72
C CYS A 334 0.21 -16.77 -18.73
N GLY A 335 0.58 -16.84 -20.01
CA GLY A 335 -0.29 -17.36 -21.06
C GLY A 335 -1.35 -16.37 -21.54
N ALA A 336 -1.28 -15.13 -21.08
CA ALA A 336 -2.15 -14.04 -21.50
C ALA A 336 -1.38 -12.74 -21.30
N LEU A 337 -1.79 -11.69 -22.02
CA LEU A 337 -1.18 -10.38 -21.80
C LEU A 337 -1.52 -9.87 -20.40
N ILE A 338 -0.53 -9.29 -19.74
CA ILE A 338 -0.69 -8.73 -18.40
C ILE A 338 -1.68 -7.57 -18.46
N ASN A 339 -2.48 -7.42 -17.41
CA ASN A 339 -3.37 -6.26 -17.27
C ASN A 339 -2.55 -4.98 -17.34
N ASP A 340 -2.91 -4.09 -18.26
CA ASP A 340 -2.26 -2.80 -18.38
C ASP A 340 -3.26 -1.64 -18.16
N GLY A 341 -4.18 -1.84 -17.22
CA GLY A 341 -5.12 -0.78 -16.83
C GLY A 341 -4.45 0.32 -16.01
N PRO A 342 -5.19 1.42 -15.80
CA PRO A 342 -4.62 2.63 -15.20
C PRO A 342 -4.78 2.70 -13.68
N LEU A 343 -4.45 1.63 -12.96
CA LEU A 343 -4.63 1.61 -11.51
C LEU A 343 -3.86 2.75 -10.82
N HIS A 344 -2.60 2.99 -11.27
CA HIS A 344 -1.77 4.00 -10.61
C HIS A 344 -2.38 5.40 -10.67
N VAL A 345 -3.19 5.69 -11.69
CA VAL A 345 -3.86 6.98 -11.80
C VAL A 345 -4.90 7.15 -10.69
N VAL A 346 -5.65 6.09 -10.41
CA VAL A 346 -6.69 6.14 -9.37
C VAL A 346 -6.07 6.09 -7.96
N VAL A 347 -5.03 5.29 -7.76
CA VAL A 347 -4.43 5.23 -6.42
C VAL A 347 -3.77 6.55 -6.03
N LYS A 348 -3.26 7.32 -7.01
CA LYS A 348 -2.76 8.67 -6.72
C LYS A 348 -3.89 9.59 -6.26
N ALA A 349 -5.05 9.52 -6.90
CA ALA A 349 -6.21 10.29 -6.46
C ALA A 349 -6.66 9.88 -5.06
N ALA A 350 -6.54 8.61 -4.72
CA ALA A 350 -6.91 8.12 -3.40
C ALA A 350 -5.98 8.69 -2.31
N LEU A 351 -4.68 8.76 -2.57
CA LEU A 351 -3.75 9.36 -1.60
C LEU A 351 -4.05 10.84 -1.42
N HIS A 352 -4.26 11.56 -2.54
CA HIS A 352 -4.62 12.97 -2.50
C HIS A 352 -5.88 13.19 -1.67
N ALA A 353 -6.89 12.32 -1.88
CA ALA A 353 -8.16 12.43 -1.15
C ALA A 353 -7.98 12.14 0.34
N LEU A 354 -7.11 11.18 0.70
CA LEU A 354 -6.83 10.91 2.11
C LEU A 354 -6.14 12.11 2.78
N ASP A 355 -5.17 12.71 2.10
CA ASP A 355 -4.51 13.89 2.65
C ASP A 355 -5.51 15.04 2.85
N GLY A 356 -6.41 15.23 1.88
CA GLY A 356 -7.49 16.19 2.00
C GLY A 356 -8.45 15.87 3.15
N TRP A 357 -8.78 14.59 3.32
CA TRP A 357 -9.63 14.14 4.43
C TRP A 357 -9.04 14.54 5.78
N LEU A 358 -7.73 14.30 5.92
CA LEU A 358 -7.03 14.65 7.17
C LEU A 358 -6.96 16.17 7.39
N THR A 359 -7.00 16.94 6.31
CA THR A 359 -6.94 18.40 6.40
C THR A 359 -8.32 19.01 6.70
N THR A 360 -9.36 18.52 6.03
CA THR A 360 -10.68 19.17 6.03
C THR A 360 -11.74 18.41 6.83
N GLY A 361 -11.49 17.14 7.14
CA GLY A 361 -12.49 16.28 7.75
C GLY A 361 -13.49 15.68 6.77
N GLN A 362 -13.38 15.99 5.47
CA GLN A 362 -14.31 15.51 4.45
C GLN A 362 -13.79 14.22 3.83
N PRO A 363 -14.54 13.12 3.91
CA PRO A 363 -14.09 11.86 3.33
C PRO A 363 -14.04 11.93 1.80
N PRO A 364 -13.23 11.07 1.18
CA PRO A 364 -13.19 10.97 -0.28
C PRO A 364 -14.56 10.61 -0.85
N ALA A 365 -14.73 10.82 -2.15
CA ALA A 365 -15.95 10.46 -2.85
C ALA A 365 -16.30 8.98 -2.59
N ALA A 366 -17.57 8.70 -2.39
CA ALA A 366 -18.05 7.33 -2.32
C ALA A 366 -18.08 6.73 -3.73
N ALA A 367 -17.82 5.44 -3.82
CA ALA A 367 -17.81 4.73 -5.11
C ALA A 367 -18.62 3.45 -4.97
N PRO A 368 -19.31 3.04 -6.05
CA PRO A 368 -19.94 1.72 -6.04
C PRO A 368 -18.89 0.63 -5.89
N ARG A 369 -19.25 -0.46 -5.25
CA ARG A 369 -18.40 -1.66 -5.24
C ARG A 369 -18.47 -2.35 -6.59
N ILE A 370 -17.43 -3.07 -6.95
CA ILE A 370 -17.51 -3.98 -8.09
C ILE A 370 -18.56 -5.04 -7.75
N THR A 371 -19.44 -5.34 -8.70
CA THR A 371 -20.50 -6.31 -8.47
C THR A 371 -19.92 -7.72 -8.41
N THR A 372 -20.24 -8.45 -7.36
CA THR A 372 -19.77 -9.82 -7.20
C THR A 372 -20.97 -10.74 -6.96
N ASP A 373 -20.80 -12.01 -7.34
CA ASP A 373 -21.71 -13.06 -6.89
C ASP A 373 -21.24 -13.51 -5.52
N ASP A 374 -22.16 -13.47 -4.57
CA ASP A 374 -21.86 -13.87 -3.21
C ASP A 374 -21.78 -15.40 -3.10
N GLY A 375 -20.92 -15.86 -2.24
CA GLY A 375 -20.76 -17.29 -2.03
C GLY A 375 -19.44 -17.58 -1.35
N LEU A 376 -19.17 -18.84 -1.19
CA LEU A 376 -17.92 -19.27 -0.56
C LEU A 376 -16.70 -18.82 -1.37
N PHE A 377 -16.87 -18.79 -2.70
CA PHE A 377 -15.82 -18.31 -3.60
C PHE A 377 -16.41 -17.18 -4.46
N PRO A 378 -16.35 -15.94 -3.96
CA PRO A 378 -16.91 -14.82 -4.73
C PRO A 378 -16.30 -14.69 -6.11
N SER A 379 -17.09 -14.29 -7.08
CA SER A 379 -16.61 -14.02 -8.43
C SER A 379 -17.14 -12.67 -8.89
N VAL A 380 -16.38 -12.01 -9.77
CA VAL A 380 -16.75 -10.71 -10.31
C VAL A 380 -17.83 -10.90 -11.40
N ARG A 381 -18.91 -10.13 -11.31
CA ARG A 381 -19.90 -10.13 -12.37
C ARG A 381 -19.44 -9.28 -13.54
N ARG A 382 -19.69 -9.77 -14.74
CA ARG A 382 -19.17 -9.16 -15.95
C ARG A 382 -20.26 -8.97 -16.98
N ASP A 383 -20.07 -7.98 -17.85
CA ASP A 383 -20.95 -7.79 -18.99
C ASP A 383 -20.65 -8.80 -20.11
N ALA A 384 -21.33 -8.65 -21.25
CA ALA A 384 -21.16 -9.59 -22.37
C ALA A 384 -19.78 -9.55 -22.99
N ASP A 385 -19.03 -8.46 -22.81
CA ASP A 385 -17.66 -8.35 -23.30
C ASP A 385 -16.62 -8.91 -22.30
N GLY A 386 -17.06 -9.20 -21.09
CA GLY A 386 -16.15 -9.67 -20.05
C GLY A 386 -15.65 -8.57 -19.11
N ILE A 387 -16.23 -7.39 -19.17
CA ILE A 387 -15.82 -6.24 -18.36
C ILE A 387 -16.59 -6.24 -17.05
N ALA A 388 -15.89 -6.00 -15.94
CA ALA A 388 -16.50 -5.99 -14.61
C ALA A 388 -17.58 -4.92 -14.50
N LEU A 389 -18.66 -5.24 -13.78
CA LEU A 389 -19.75 -4.32 -13.49
C LEU A 389 -19.46 -3.61 -12.17
N GLY A 390 -19.82 -2.33 -12.09
CA GLY A 390 -19.64 -1.54 -10.88
C GLY A 390 -18.21 -1.06 -10.68
N GLY A 391 -17.93 -0.63 -9.47
CA GLY A 391 -16.58 -0.16 -9.10
C GLY A 391 -16.28 1.26 -9.54
N VAL A 392 -15.06 1.70 -9.23
CA VAL A 392 -14.51 2.93 -9.80
C VAL A 392 -14.15 2.64 -11.25
N ARG A 393 -14.62 3.49 -12.15
CA ARG A 393 -14.53 3.23 -13.57
C ARG A 393 -13.77 4.35 -14.27
N THR A 394 -12.91 3.94 -15.20
CA THR A 394 -12.11 4.86 -16.01
C THR A 394 -12.40 4.61 -17.48
N PRO A 395 -11.99 5.52 -18.38
CA PRO A 395 -12.28 5.32 -19.81
C PRO A 395 -11.80 4.01 -20.40
N PRO A 396 -10.63 3.45 -20.06
CA PRO A 396 -10.28 2.13 -20.60
C PRO A 396 -11.31 1.04 -20.32
N VAL A 397 -12.13 1.21 -19.29
CA VAL A 397 -13.20 0.27 -18.95
C VAL A 397 -14.53 0.66 -19.60
N ASP A 398 -14.88 1.95 -19.58
CA ASP A 398 -16.19 2.41 -20.05
C ASP A 398 -16.22 2.75 -21.54
N VAL A 399 -15.05 3.01 -22.13
CA VAL A 399 -14.89 3.23 -23.57
C VAL A 399 -13.80 2.26 -24.05
N PRO A 400 -14.10 0.95 -24.01
CA PRO A 400 -13.05 -0.06 -24.17
C PRO A 400 -12.62 -0.25 -25.63
N ALA A 401 -11.32 -0.47 -25.82
CA ALA A 401 -10.80 -1.00 -27.06
C ALA A 401 -10.20 -2.39 -26.81
N VAL A 402 -9.98 -2.73 -25.57
CA VAL A 402 -9.60 -4.07 -25.09
C VAL A 402 -10.44 -4.40 -23.87
N VAL A 403 -10.43 -5.65 -23.46
CA VAL A 403 -11.05 -6.08 -22.21
C VAL A 403 -9.96 -6.16 -21.14
N LEU A 404 -10.05 -5.26 -20.17
CA LEU A 404 -9.15 -5.28 -19.00
C LEU A 404 -9.86 -6.04 -17.90
N SER A 405 -9.19 -7.01 -17.32
CA SER A 405 -9.79 -7.89 -16.32
C SER A 405 -8.81 -8.20 -15.19
N GLY A 406 -9.36 -8.37 -13.99
CA GLY A 406 -8.60 -8.90 -12.87
C GLY A 406 -8.43 -10.41 -12.91
N ASP A 407 -9.18 -11.10 -13.75
CA ASP A 407 -9.05 -12.55 -13.88
C ASP A 407 -7.72 -12.90 -14.52
N PRO A 408 -7.03 -13.91 -13.98
CA PRO A 408 -5.72 -14.28 -14.53
C PRO A 408 -5.85 -15.03 -15.84
N GLY A 409 -4.71 -15.17 -16.53
CA GLY A 409 -4.60 -16.09 -17.65
C GLY A 409 -4.60 -17.55 -17.18
N PRO A 410 -4.25 -18.48 -18.07
CA PRO A 410 -4.40 -19.91 -17.77
C PRO A 410 -3.36 -20.47 -16.80
N LYS A 411 -2.24 -19.79 -16.58
CA LYS A 411 -1.21 -20.29 -15.65
C LYS A 411 -1.50 -19.83 -14.24
N LEU A 412 -1.22 -20.68 -13.25
CA LEU A 412 -1.65 -20.48 -11.88
C LEU A 412 -0.51 -20.31 -10.88
N SER A 413 0.69 -19.93 -11.33
CA SER A 413 1.77 -19.61 -10.39
C SER A 413 1.37 -18.37 -9.56
N PRO A 414 1.98 -18.16 -8.38
CA PRO A 414 1.57 -17.03 -7.55
C PRO A 414 1.58 -15.68 -8.26
N ILE A 415 2.61 -15.38 -9.05
CA ILE A 415 2.61 -14.11 -9.78
C ILE A 415 1.47 -14.06 -10.80
N CYS A 416 1.18 -15.19 -11.47
CA CYS A 416 0.14 -15.20 -12.49
C CYS A 416 -1.27 -15.01 -11.93
N LEU A 417 -1.46 -15.29 -10.64
CA LEU A 417 -2.74 -15.03 -9.99
C LEU A 417 -2.94 -13.55 -9.64
N LEU A 418 -1.90 -12.74 -9.81
CA LEU A 418 -1.93 -11.33 -9.39
C LEU A 418 -1.95 -10.35 -10.57
N ILE A 419 -1.68 -10.80 -11.80
CA ILE A 419 -1.42 -9.87 -12.90
C ILE A 419 -2.62 -9.62 -13.83
N GLY A 420 -3.74 -10.27 -13.58
CA GLY A 420 -4.93 -10.07 -14.41
C GLY A 420 -4.69 -10.38 -15.88
N SER A 421 -5.40 -9.69 -16.75
CA SER A 421 -5.24 -9.90 -18.19
C SER A 421 -5.72 -8.70 -18.99
N THR A 422 -5.22 -8.62 -20.22
CA THR A 422 -5.65 -7.69 -21.26
C THR A 422 -5.96 -8.53 -22.49
N LYS A 423 -7.20 -8.44 -22.99
CA LYS A 423 -7.63 -9.25 -24.14
C LYS A 423 -8.17 -8.33 -25.23
N PRO A 424 -7.86 -8.59 -26.49
CA PRO A 424 -8.40 -7.74 -27.55
C PRO A 424 -9.90 -7.94 -27.73
N LEU A 425 -10.59 -6.87 -28.07
CA LEU A 425 -11.93 -6.95 -28.65
C LEU A 425 -11.77 -7.21 -30.15
N ASP A 426 -12.62 -8.04 -30.71
CA ASP A 426 -12.50 -8.31 -32.13
C ASP A 426 -12.97 -7.12 -32.97
N ALA A 427 -12.58 -7.13 -34.24
CA ALA A 427 -12.86 -6.01 -35.14
C ALA A 427 -14.36 -5.75 -35.31
N SER A 428 -15.18 -6.79 -35.31
CA SER A 428 -16.63 -6.61 -35.46
C SER A 428 -17.24 -5.95 -34.23
N ARG A 429 -16.73 -6.31 -33.04
CA ARG A 429 -17.22 -5.69 -31.80
C ARG A 429 -16.79 -4.23 -31.73
N LEU A 430 -15.56 -3.92 -32.10
CA LEU A 430 -15.10 -2.53 -32.12
C LEU A 430 -15.92 -1.69 -33.09
N ALA A 431 -16.24 -2.24 -34.27
CA ALA A 431 -17.07 -1.53 -35.24
C ALA A 431 -18.49 -1.30 -34.72
N ALA A 432 -19.01 -2.27 -33.93
CA ALA A 432 -20.33 -2.10 -33.33
C ALA A 432 -20.33 -1.04 -32.22
N LEU A 433 -19.23 -0.91 -31.49
CA LEU A 433 -19.14 0.07 -30.42
C LEU A 433 -18.89 1.49 -30.94
N TYR A 434 -18.08 1.64 -31.98
CA TYR A 434 -17.61 2.94 -32.43
C TYR A 434 -17.83 3.13 -33.92
N PRO A 435 -18.67 4.10 -34.31
CA PRO A 435 -18.84 4.41 -35.76
C PRO A 435 -17.55 4.88 -36.42
N SER A 436 -16.64 5.48 -35.64
CA SER A 436 -15.37 5.98 -36.18
C SER A 436 -14.35 6.10 -35.06
N ARG A 437 -13.09 6.21 -35.44
CA ARG A 437 -12.01 6.50 -34.49
C ARG A 437 -12.27 7.82 -33.77
N ALA A 438 -12.77 8.84 -34.49
CA ALA A 438 -13.08 10.12 -33.88
C ALA A 438 -14.14 9.99 -32.78
N ASP A 439 -15.15 9.14 -32.99
CA ASP A 439 -16.16 8.88 -31.96
C ASP A 439 -15.54 8.26 -30.71
N TYR A 440 -14.68 7.27 -30.90
CA TYR A 440 -13.96 6.67 -29.78
C TYR A 440 -13.17 7.72 -29.01
N GLU A 441 -12.39 8.53 -29.73
CA GLU A 441 -11.52 9.53 -29.08
C GLU A 441 -12.36 10.57 -28.31
N GLN A 442 -13.49 11.00 -28.89
CA GLN A 442 -14.35 11.98 -28.22
C GLN A 442 -14.96 11.39 -26.93
N ARG A 443 -15.44 10.15 -27.01
CA ARG A 443 -16.04 9.48 -25.85
C ARG A 443 -14.98 9.21 -24.79
N TYR A 444 -13.76 8.82 -25.19
CA TYR A 444 -12.67 8.60 -24.25
C TYR A 444 -12.32 9.89 -23.51
N ALA A 445 -12.18 11.00 -24.23
CA ALA A 445 -11.86 12.29 -23.63
C ALA A 445 -12.96 12.73 -22.65
N ALA A 446 -14.23 12.52 -23.00
CA ALA A 446 -15.35 12.83 -22.10
C ALA A 446 -15.28 11.97 -20.84
N GLY A 447 -14.87 10.71 -20.99
CA GLY A 447 -14.72 9.80 -19.85
C GLY A 447 -13.62 10.25 -18.89
N ILE A 448 -12.52 10.81 -19.41
CA ILE A 448 -11.48 11.38 -18.56
C ILE A 448 -12.06 12.50 -17.69
N GLU A 449 -12.80 13.43 -18.34
CA GLU A 449 -13.36 14.56 -17.59
C GLU A 449 -14.39 14.12 -16.57
N ALA A 450 -15.18 13.08 -16.88
CA ALA A 450 -16.12 12.53 -15.92
C ALA A 450 -15.40 11.93 -14.70
N ALA A 451 -14.30 11.20 -14.92
CA ALA A 451 -13.54 10.61 -13.82
C ALA A 451 -12.88 11.68 -12.95
N ILE A 452 -12.37 12.74 -13.58
CA ILE A 452 -11.79 13.88 -12.83
C ILE A 452 -12.89 14.57 -12.01
N GLY A 453 -14.04 14.84 -12.64
CA GLY A 453 -15.16 15.49 -11.95
C GLY A 453 -15.70 14.69 -10.78
N ALA A 454 -15.62 13.37 -10.85
CA ALA A 454 -16.07 12.50 -9.77
C ALA A 454 -15.04 12.35 -8.64
N GLY A 455 -13.82 12.84 -8.85
CA GLY A 455 -12.77 12.77 -7.83
C GLY A 455 -11.92 11.51 -7.86
N PHE A 456 -12.08 10.67 -8.87
CA PHE A 456 -11.32 9.42 -8.95
C PHE A 456 -10.02 9.54 -9.75
N VAL A 457 -9.80 10.67 -10.39
CA VAL A 457 -8.59 10.97 -11.17
C VAL A 457 -8.23 12.43 -10.91
N LEU A 458 -6.95 12.69 -10.69
CA LEU A 458 -6.51 14.07 -10.49
C LEU A 458 -6.36 14.80 -11.82
N THR A 459 -6.64 16.09 -11.82
CA THR A 459 -6.44 16.93 -13.00
C THR A 459 -5.02 16.77 -13.57
N ASP A 460 -4.04 16.69 -12.68
CA ASP A 460 -2.63 16.53 -13.09
C ASP A 460 -2.35 15.22 -13.80
N ASP A 461 -3.24 14.22 -13.65
CA ASP A 461 -3.07 12.92 -14.28
C ASP A 461 -3.93 12.77 -15.55
N ARG A 462 -4.53 13.86 -16.04
CA ARG A 462 -5.28 13.86 -17.30
C ARG A 462 -4.46 13.27 -18.44
N GLY A 463 -3.22 13.73 -18.58
CA GLY A 463 -2.35 13.24 -19.64
C GLY A 463 -1.97 11.77 -19.49
N ALA A 464 -1.72 11.35 -18.25
CA ALA A 464 -1.40 9.94 -17.99
C ALA A 464 -2.57 9.03 -18.38
N LEU A 465 -3.80 9.45 -18.06
CA LEU A 465 -4.98 8.65 -18.42
C LEU A 465 -5.24 8.69 -19.93
N ALA A 466 -4.99 9.83 -20.57
CA ALA A 466 -5.12 9.93 -22.03
C ALA A 466 -4.19 8.97 -22.75
N ALA A 467 -3.01 8.71 -22.19
CA ALA A 467 -2.04 7.80 -22.81
C ALA A 467 -2.52 6.35 -22.86
N TYR A 468 -3.52 5.99 -22.06
CA TYR A 468 -4.09 4.64 -22.12
C TYR A 468 -5.08 4.44 -23.28
N ALA A 469 -5.46 5.50 -23.97
CA ALA A 469 -6.35 5.37 -25.14
C ALA A 469 -5.68 4.58 -26.25
N ARG A 470 -6.47 3.82 -26.99
CA ARG A 470 -5.98 2.95 -28.06
C ARG A 470 -6.71 3.24 -29.38
N PRO A 471 -6.58 4.47 -29.92
CA PRO A 471 -7.32 4.81 -31.11
C PRO A 471 -6.90 3.98 -32.33
N ASP A 472 -5.68 3.48 -32.34
CA ASP A 472 -5.19 2.68 -33.47
C ASP A 472 -5.94 1.34 -33.63
N LEU A 473 -6.60 0.88 -32.56
CA LEU A 473 -7.39 -0.35 -32.63
C LEU A 473 -8.76 -0.13 -33.26
N VAL A 474 -9.20 1.11 -33.36
CA VAL A 474 -10.53 1.47 -33.87
C VAL A 474 -10.38 1.94 -35.32
N ALA A 475 -11.22 1.40 -36.21
CA ALA A 475 -11.14 1.77 -37.61
C ALA A 475 -11.40 3.26 -37.82
N GLY A 476 -10.66 3.87 -38.73
CA GLY A 476 -10.78 5.29 -39.06
C GLY A 476 -11.97 5.64 -39.90
#